data_b99d35b5f7cb15420791445e7197b66d
#
_entry.id   b99d35b5f7cb15420791445e7197b66d
#
_cell.length_a   1.000
_cell.length_b   1.000
_cell.length_c   1.000
_cell.angle_alpha   90.00
_cell.angle_beta   90.00
_cell.angle_gamma   90.00
#
_symmetry.space_group_name_H-M   'P 1'
#
loop_
_entity.id
_entity.type
_entity.pdbx_description
1 polymer ?
#
loop_
_entity_poly.entity_id
_entity_poly.type
_entity_poly.pdbx_seq_one_letter_code
_entity_poly.pdbx_strand_id
1 'polypeptide(L)'
;MDAVLNDKGGVFFLYGFGGAEKTFLWKVLSAAIRCKGDMCLNVASSGIALLLEGGRTAHSRFGIPLTPHETSTCNMERGSDLAQLVTAAKLIIWDEAPLMSKYCFESLDKSLKDILSTPEDMPFGGKVILFGGDFRQILPVIPATGRELIVKSSLNSSYLWQHCKVLKLTKNMRLLQDIDINEAREIEDFSKWILAVSEGKLNEPNDGVTKIQIPDDILILEEDDPIESIIKAVYGTSFAEERDPKFFQDRAILCPTNDD
;
A
#
# COMPACT_ATOMS: atom_id res chain seq x y z
N MET A 1 0.77 11.47 -16.55
CA MET A 1 0.87 11.21 -18.02
C MET A 1 1.94 12.08 -18.71
N ASP A 2 1.98 13.39 -18.50
CA ASP A 2 2.97 14.28 -19.17
C ASP A 2 4.42 13.81 -18.98
N ALA A 3 4.82 13.43 -17.76
CA ALA A 3 6.16 12.93 -17.45
C ALA A 3 6.51 11.65 -18.22
N VAL A 4 5.53 10.75 -18.43
CA VAL A 4 5.72 9.49 -19.16
C VAL A 4 5.82 9.76 -20.67
N LEU A 5 4.90 10.58 -21.21
CA LEU A 5 4.81 10.83 -22.66
C LEU A 5 5.99 11.62 -23.21
N ASN A 6 6.60 12.43 -22.39
CA ASN A 6 7.71 13.31 -22.79
C ASN A 6 9.07 12.85 -22.21
N ASP A 7 9.15 11.64 -21.68
CA ASP A 7 10.36 11.04 -21.08
C ASP A 7 11.06 11.96 -20.05
N LYS A 8 10.27 12.72 -19.28
CA LYS A 8 10.78 13.70 -18.31
C LYS A 8 11.30 13.06 -17.03
N GLY A 9 11.03 11.75 -16.83
CA GLY A 9 11.26 11.09 -15.57
C GLY A 9 10.39 11.66 -14.43
N GLY A 10 10.65 11.20 -13.21
CA GLY A 10 10.07 11.78 -12.01
C GLY A 10 9.47 10.77 -11.05
N VAL A 11 9.44 11.16 -9.80
CA VAL A 11 8.92 10.35 -8.71
C VAL A 11 7.63 10.98 -8.19
N PHE A 12 6.58 10.19 -8.08
CA PHE A 12 5.26 10.64 -7.64
C PHE A 12 4.75 9.72 -6.53
N PHE A 13 4.02 10.28 -5.59
CA PHE A 13 3.32 9.52 -4.56
C PHE A 13 1.83 9.88 -4.58
N LEU A 14 0.98 8.89 -4.86
CA LEU A 14 -0.47 9.04 -4.80
C LEU A 14 -0.96 8.61 -3.41
N TYR A 15 -1.24 9.61 -2.58
CA TYR A 15 -1.80 9.41 -1.27
C TYR A 15 -3.32 9.25 -1.37
N GLY A 16 -3.85 8.14 -0.84
CA GLY A 16 -5.28 7.89 -0.81
C GLY A 16 -5.64 6.81 0.20
N PHE A 17 -6.64 7.08 1.00
CA PHE A 17 -7.20 6.14 1.97
C PHE A 17 -7.98 5.00 1.29
N GLY A 18 -8.42 4.02 2.07
CA GLY A 18 -9.28 2.92 1.61
C GLY A 18 -10.57 3.46 0.99
N GLY A 19 -10.93 3.01 -0.23
CA GLY A 19 -12.10 3.51 -0.96
C GLY A 19 -11.86 4.76 -1.82
N ALA A 20 -10.64 5.33 -1.84
CA ALA A 20 -10.30 6.44 -2.72
C ALA A 20 -9.99 6.00 -4.18
N GLU A 21 -10.23 4.72 -4.50
CA GLU A 21 -10.11 4.14 -5.85
C GLU A 21 -8.71 4.25 -6.50
N LYS A 22 -7.64 4.10 -5.72
CA LYS A 22 -6.27 4.01 -6.24
C LYS A 22 -6.14 2.96 -7.34
N THR A 23 -6.67 1.75 -7.09
CA THR A 23 -6.61 0.62 -8.02
C THR A 23 -7.26 0.91 -9.37
N PHE A 24 -8.34 1.69 -9.40
CA PHE A 24 -8.96 2.15 -10.63
C PHE A 24 -7.99 3.02 -11.44
N LEU A 25 -7.30 3.96 -10.79
CA LEU A 25 -6.29 4.79 -11.45
C LEU A 25 -5.13 3.97 -11.98
N TRP A 26 -4.68 2.93 -11.26
CA TRP A 26 -3.64 2.02 -11.74
C TRP A 26 -4.05 1.32 -13.03
N LYS A 27 -5.28 0.83 -13.09
CA LYS A 27 -5.83 0.19 -14.29
C LYS A 27 -5.89 1.17 -15.46
N VAL A 28 -6.42 2.37 -15.24
CA VAL A 28 -6.55 3.42 -16.28
C VAL A 28 -5.18 3.85 -16.81
N LEU A 29 -4.21 4.12 -15.92
CA LEU A 29 -2.87 4.53 -16.32
C LEU A 29 -2.13 3.43 -17.07
N SER A 30 -2.20 2.18 -16.56
CA SER A 30 -1.58 1.03 -17.22
C SER A 30 -2.16 0.81 -18.61
N ALA A 31 -3.48 0.85 -18.76
CA ALA A 31 -4.15 0.72 -20.05
C ALA A 31 -3.76 1.83 -21.02
N ALA A 32 -3.73 3.08 -20.55
CA ALA A 32 -3.34 4.24 -21.38
C ALA A 32 -1.90 4.16 -21.90
N ILE A 33 -0.97 3.61 -21.13
CA ILE A 33 0.42 3.40 -21.55
C ILE A 33 0.50 2.24 -22.55
N ARG A 34 -0.14 1.11 -22.24
CA ARG A 34 -0.13 -0.08 -23.11
C ARG A 34 -0.82 0.14 -24.45
N CYS A 35 -1.91 0.93 -24.51
CA CYS A 35 -2.57 1.31 -25.76
C CYS A 35 -1.65 2.09 -26.71
N LYS A 36 -0.56 2.68 -26.23
CA LYS A 36 0.45 3.35 -27.05
C LYS A 36 1.59 2.43 -27.47
N GLY A 37 1.54 1.14 -27.09
CA GLY A 37 2.61 0.19 -27.33
C GLY A 37 3.75 0.30 -26.32
N ASP A 38 3.61 1.14 -25.29
CA ASP A 38 4.62 1.34 -24.25
C ASP A 38 4.43 0.35 -23.09
N MET A 39 5.51 0.13 -22.33
CA MET A 39 5.52 -0.80 -21.22
C MET A 39 5.24 -0.11 -19.88
N CYS A 40 4.27 -0.66 -19.13
CA CYS A 40 3.97 -0.31 -17.76
C CYS A 40 4.16 -1.53 -16.86
N LEU A 41 4.97 -1.39 -15.80
CA LEU A 41 5.17 -2.41 -14.78
C LEU A 41 4.31 -2.09 -13.55
N ASN A 42 3.45 -3.04 -13.18
CA ASN A 42 2.65 -2.96 -11.96
C ASN A 42 3.29 -3.84 -10.90
N VAL A 43 3.61 -3.26 -9.75
CA VAL A 43 4.11 -3.98 -8.58
C VAL A 43 3.37 -3.53 -7.33
N ALA A 44 3.38 -4.36 -6.29
CA ALA A 44 2.94 -3.98 -4.97
C ALA A 44 3.86 -4.56 -3.91
N SER A 45 3.74 -4.01 -2.70
CA SER A 45 4.52 -4.46 -1.55
C SER A 45 4.12 -5.85 -1.08
N SER A 46 2.91 -6.29 -1.36
CA SER A 46 2.35 -7.60 -0.97
C SER A 46 1.71 -8.34 -2.14
N GLY A 47 1.10 -9.52 -1.85
CA GLY A 47 0.38 -10.34 -2.83
C GLY A 47 -0.83 -9.66 -3.49
N ILE A 48 -1.30 -8.53 -2.97
CA ILE A 48 -2.33 -7.67 -3.59
C ILE A 48 -1.95 -7.25 -5.03
N ALA A 49 -0.64 -7.25 -5.35
CA ALA A 49 -0.16 -7.03 -6.72
C ALA A 49 -0.86 -7.91 -7.78
N LEU A 50 -1.33 -9.10 -7.40
CA LEU A 50 -2.03 -10.01 -8.31
C LEU A 50 -3.39 -9.48 -8.79
N LEU A 51 -3.96 -8.49 -8.12
CA LEU A 51 -5.19 -7.81 -8.54
C LEU A 51 -4.99 -6.85 -9.72
N LEU A 52 -3.73 -6.53 -10.03
CA LEU A 52 -3.36 -5.71 -11.18
C LEU A 52 -2.88 -6.59 -12.34
N GLU A 53 -3.30 -6.26 -13.55
CA GLU A 53 -2.90 -7.00 -14.76
C GLU A 53 -1.37 -7.04 -14.93
N GLY A 54 -0.81 -8.26 -14.98
CA GLY A 54 0.64 -8.49 -15.01
C GLY A 54 1.39 -8.07 -13.75
N GLY A 55 0.65 -7.83 -12.65
CA GLY A 55 1.21 -7.44 -11.37
C GLY A 55 2.03 -8.55 -10.72
N ARG A 56 3.09 -8.15 -10.00
CA ARG A 56 3.93 -9.02 -9.16
C ARG A 56 4.33 -8.27 -7.90
N THR A 57 4.77 -8.99 -6.87
CA THR A 57 5.42 -8.33 -5.74
C THR A 57 6.71 -7.65 -6.20
N ALA A 58 7.02 -6.51 -5.59
CA ALA A 58 8.22 -5.75 -5.94
C ALA A 58 9.51 -6.58 -5.75
N HIS A 59 9.59 -7.38 -4.68
CA HIS A 59 10.71 -8.30 -4.45
C HIS A 59 10.90 -9.26 -5.63
N SER A 60 9.82 -9.90 -6.08
CA SER A 60 9.88 -10.84 -7.20
C SER A 60 10.15 -10.16 -8.54
N ARG A 61 9.60 -8.95 -8.74
CA ARG A 61 9.74 -8.23 -10.00
C ARG A 61 11.14 -7.68 -10.22
N PHE A 62 11.77 -7.16 -9.16
CA PHE A 62 13.05 -6.44 -9.27
C PHE A 62 14.24 -7.18 -8.66
N GLY A 63 14.01 -8.36 -8.07
CA GLY A 63 15.08 -9.10 -7.38
C GLY A 63 15.58 -8.35 -6.13
N ILE A 64 14.68 -7.65 -5.41
CA ILE A 64 15.02 -6.96 -4.17
C ILE A 64 15.37 -8.00 -3.11
N PRO A 65 16.49 -7.86 -2.35
CA PRO A 65 16.81 -8.75 -1.23
C PRO A 65 15.68 -8.76 -0.19
N LEU A 66 15.45 -9.91 0.47
CA LEU A 66 14.41 -10.02 1.50
C LEU A 66 14.73 -9.17 2.75
N THR A 67 16.01 -9.01 3.06
CA THR A 67 16.49 -8.16 4.17
C THR A 67 17.41 -7.06 3.62
N PRO A 68 16.86 -6.04 2.94
CA PRO A 68 17.68 -4.99 2.36
C PRO A 68 18.21 -4.04 3.44
N HIS A 69 19.40 -3.51 3.22
CA HIS A 69 20.08 -2.52 4.06
C HIS A 69 20.62 -1.38 3.19
N GLU A 70 21.25 -0.42 3.81
CA GLU A 70 21.70 0.82 3.15
C GLU A 70 22.53 0.62 1.89
N THR A 71 23.37 -0.41 1.84
CA THR A 71 24.25 -0.68 0.67
C THR A 71 23.68 -1.72 -0.29
N SER A 72 22.49 -2.26 -0.04
CA SER A 72 21.88 -3.28 -0.89
C SER A 72 21.55 -2.75 -2.28
N THR A 73 21.63 -3.65 -3.25
CA THR A 73 21.19 -3.50 -4.63
C THR A 73 20.24 -4.64 -5.00
N CYS A 74 19.49 -4.50 -6.07
CA CYS A 74 18.66 -5.57 -6.62
C CYS A 74 19.52 -6.62 -7.31
N ASN A 75 19.08 -7.88 -7.27
CA ASN A 75 19.73 -8.96 -8.04
C ASN A 75 19.33 -8.85 -9.51
N MET A 76 19.95 -7.90 -10.22
CA MET A 76 19.66 -7.54 -11.59
C MET A 76 20.97 -7.25 -12.34
N GLU A 77 21.39 -8.20 -13.15
CA GLU A 77 22.62 -8.07 -13.92
C GLU A 77 22.38 -7.22 -15.19
N ARG A 78 23.37 -6.41 -15.56
CA ARG A 78 23.36 -5.67 -16.83
C ARG A 78 23.17 -6.61 -18.01
N GLY A 79 22.27 -6.27 -18.92
CA GLY A 79 21.99 -7.08 -20.11
C GLY A 79 21.09 -8.29 -19.87
N SER A 80 20.72 -8.62 -18.62
CA SER A 80 19.75 -9.66 -18.33
C SER A 80 18.35 -9.29 -18.85
N ASP A 81 17.49 -10.29 -19.04
CA ASP A 81 16.08 -10.07 -19.44
C ASP A 81 15.35 -9.12 -18.48
N LEU A 82 15.65 -9.22 -17.18
CA LEU A 82 15.10 -8.35 -16.17
C LEU A 82 15.57 -6.89 -16.36
N ALA A 83 16.85 -6.68 -16.60
CA ALA A 83 17.40 -5.35 -16.88
C ALA A 83 16.79 -4.76 -18.16
N GLN A 84 16.63 -5.55 -19.22
CA GLN A 84 15.98 -5.13 -20.46
C GLN A 84 14.52 -4.75 -20.22
N LEU A 85 13.76 -5.57 -19.47
CA LEU A 85 12.39 -5.30 -19.11
C LEU A 85 12.23 -3.96 -18.37
N VAL A 86 13.06 -3.73 -17.36
CA VAL A 86 12.98 -2.49 -16.55
C VAL A 86 13.46 -1.29 -17.36
N THR A 87 14.46 -1.46 -18.23
CA THR A 87 14.92 -0.42 -19.16
C THR A 87 13.83 -0.01 -20.14
N ALA A 88 13.05 -0.95 -20.67
CA ALA A 88 11.96 -0.68 -21.60
C ALA A 88 10.73 -0.05 -20.92
N ALA A 89 10.58 -0.19 -19.60
CA ALA A 89 9.44 0.34 -18.88
C ALA A 89 9.42 1.88 -18.90
N LYS A 90 8.28 2.45 -19.33
CA LYS A 90 8.03 3.90 -19.31
C LYS A 90 7.42 4.36 -17.98
N LEU A 91 6.70 3.47 -17.30
CA LEU A 91 6.05 3.73 -16.02
C LEU A 91 6.17 2.51 -15.12
N ILE A 92 6.54 2.75 -13.88
CA ILE A 92 6.49 1.75 -12.80
C ILE A 92 5.45 2.24 -11.78
N ILE A 93 4.38 1.48 -11.61
CA ILE A 93 3.37 1.71 -10.58
C ILE A 93 3.67 0.76 -9.42
N TRP A 94 3.83 1.32 -8.21
CA TRP A 94 4.12 0.57 -7.01
C TRP A 94 3.05 0.83 -5.95
N ASP A 95 2.12 -0.10 -5.82
CA ASP A 95 1.03 0.00 -4.85
C ASP A 95 1.47 -0.44 -3.45
N GLU A 96 0.78 0.07 -2.45
CA GLU A 96 1.03 -0.17 -1.01
C GLU A 96 2.50 0.08 -0.60
N ALA A 97 3.12 1.11 -1.18
CA ALA A 97 4.53 1.46 -0.91
C ALA A 97 4.85 1.67 0.58
N PRO A 98 3.99 2.28 1.44
CA PRO A 98 4.28 2.46 2.85
C PRO A 98 4.57 1.18 3.66
N LEU A 99 4.15 0.01 3.17
CA LEU A 99 4.38 -1.27 3.84
C LEU A 99 5.83 -1.76 3.77
N MET A 100 6.64 -1.20 2.86
CA MET A 100 8.02 -1.65 2.63
C MET A 100 9.04 -0.71 3.25
N SER A 101 10.18 -1.30 3.67
CA SER A 101 11.34 -0.53 4.10
C SER A 101 11.87 0.37 2.98
N LYS A 102 12.31 1.57 3.35
CA LYS A 102 12.97 2.51 2.43
C LYS A 102 14.12 1.87 1.65
N TYR A 103 14.83 0.95 2.25
CA TYR A 103 15.95 0.26 1.60
C TYR A 103 15.55 -0.57 0.38
N CYS A 104 14.28 -0.99 0.27
CA CYS A 104 13.78 -1.64 -0.94
C CYS A 104 13.76 -0.68 -2.12
N PHE A 105 13.31 0.55 -1.92
CA PHE A 105 13.25 1.59 -2.94
C PHE A 105 14.64 2.11 -3.29
N GLU A 106 15.49 2.28 -2.29
CA GLU A 106 16.88 2.71 -2.44
C GLU A 106 17.71 1.67 -3.18
N SER A 107 17.45 0.36 -2.93
CA SER A 107 18.11 -0.72 -3.69
C SER A 107 17.74 -0.69 -5.17
N LEU A 108 16.44 -0.45 -5.47
CA LEU A 108 16.01 -0.33 -6.86
C LEU A 108 16.58 0.94 -7.52
N ASP A 109 16.62 2.06 -6.82
CA ASP A 109 17.20 3.31 -7.31
C ASP A 109 18.66 3.12 -7.74
N LYS A 110 19.48 2.55 -6.86
CA LYS A 110 20.90 2.26 -7.15
C LYS A 110 21.06 1.34 -8.35
N SER A 111 20.28 0.26 -8.41
CA SER A 111 20.34 -0.70 -9.51
C SER A 111 19.92 -0.07 -10.84
N LEU A 112 18.90 0.78 -10.85
CA LEU A 112 18.48 1.47 -12.06
C LEU A 112 19.50 2.49 -12.55
N LYS A 113 20.09 3.26 -11.65
CA LYS A 113 21.19 4.20 -11.99
C LYS A 113 22.37 3.46 -12.61
N ASP A 114 22.75 2.31 -12.03
CA ASP A 114 23.82 1.49 -12.58
C ASP A 114 23.48 0.96 -13.97
N ILE A 115 22.31 0.31 -14.14
CA ILE A 115 21.89 -0.32 -15.40
C ILE A 115 21.75 0.72 -16.51
N LEU A 116 21.14 1.87 -16.21
CA LEU A 116 20.89 2.94 -17.17
C LEU A 116 22.08 3.89 -17.35
N SER A 117 23.16 3.71 -16.55
CA SER A 117 24.37 4.54 -16.57
C SER A 117 24.04 6.04 -16.43
N THR A 118 23.17 6.38 -15.49
CA THR A 118 22.70 7.75 -15.24
C THR A 118 23.39 8.38 -14.04
N PRO A 119 23.42 9.73 -13.96
CA PRO A 119 23.99 10.45 -12.83
C PRO A 119 23.32 10.10 -11.49
N GLU A 120 24.08 10.26 -10.39
CA GLU A 120 23.63 9.98 -9.02
C GLU A 120 22.45 10.87 -8.57
N ASP A 121 22.34 12.07 -9.08
CA ASP A 121 21.28 13.02 -8.79
C ASP A 121 19.97 12.77 -9.54
N MET A 122 19.94 11.74 -10.39
CA MET A 122 18.77 11.34 -11.17
C MET A 122 18.03 10.15 -10.53
N PRO A 123 16.94 10.37 -9.75
CA PRO A 123 16.24 9.29 -9.08
C PRO A 123 15.75 8.22 -10.06
N PHE A 124 15.95 6.96 -9.67
CA PHE A 124 15.55 5.77 -10.45
C PHE A 124 16.06 5.77 -11.89
N GLY A 125 17.24 6.40 -12.12
CA GLY A 125 17.80 6.51 -13.46
C GLY A 125 16.90 7.27 -14.45
N GLY A 126 16.10 8.23 -13.97
CA GLY A 126 15.19 9.02 -14.79
C GLY A 126 13.89 8.31 -15.17
N LYS A 127 13.60 7.14 -14.63
CA LYS A 127 12.31 6.47 -14.83
C LYS A 127 11.17 7.23 -14.16
N VAL A 128 9.95 7.05 -14.68
CA VAL A 128 8.76 7.54 -14.00
C VAL A 128 8.29 6.49 -13.01
N ILE A 129 8.33 6.83 -11.72
CA ILE A 129 7.85 5.98 -10.64
C ILE A 129 6.61 6.62 -10.02
N LEU A 130 5.56 5.84 -9.89
CA LEU A 130 4.32 6.25 -9.23
C LEU A 130 4.06 5.32 -8.05
N PHE A 131 4.41 5.77 -6.86
CA PHE A 131 4.06 5.12 -5.62
C PHE A 131 2.61 5.37 -5.24
N GLY A 132 1.98 4.43 -4.59
CA GLY A 132 0.68 4.61 -3.98
C GLY A 132 0.59 3.98 -2.61
N GLY A 133 -0.32 4.50 -1.79
CA GLY A 133 -0.59 3.95 -0.46
C GLY A 133 -1.12 4.99 0.53
N ASP A 134 -1.20 4.56 1.77
CA ASP A 134 -1.66 5.35 2.90
C ASP A 134 -0.75 5.13 4.10
N PHE A 135 -0.02 6.17 4.53
CA PHE A 135 0.87 6.10 5.70
C PHE A 135 0.14 5.93 7.05
N ARG A 136 -1.19 5.98 7.07
CA ARG A 136 -2.01 5.66 8.24
C ARG A 136 -2.23 4.15 8.40
N GLN A 137 -1.92 3.38 7.36
CA GLN A 137 -1.92 1.92 7.40
C GLN A 137 -0.63 1.39 8.05
N ILE A 138 -0.44 0.08 8.00
CA ILE A 138 0.73 -0.59 8.57
C ILE A 138 2.01 -0.06 7.91
N LEU A 139 2.97 0.34 8.74
CA LEU A 139 4.33 0.69 8.34
C LEU A 139 5.20 -0.58 8.18
N PRO A 140 6.45 -0.45 7.67
CA PRO A 140 7.32 -1.60 7.51
C PRO A 140 7.45 -2.44 8.79
N VAL A 141 7.22 -3.74 8.69
CA VAL A 141 7.41 -4.67 9.80
C VAL A 141 8.90 -5.01 9.90
N ILE A 142 9.52 -4.61 11.02
CA ILE A 142 10.94 -4.86 11.29
C ILE A 142 11.00 -5.62 12.63
N PRO A 143 11.38 -6.91 12.62
CA PRO A 143 11.40 -7.73 13.82
C PRO A 143 12.29 -7.13 14.92
N ALA A 144 11.84 -7.24 16.16
CA ALA A 144 12.58 -6.84 17.38
C ALA A 144 13.05 -5.38 17.41
N THR A 145 12.33 -4.44 16.75
CA THR A 145 12.68 -3.02 16.72
C THR A 145 11.62 -2.15 17.38
N GLY A 146 12.06 -1.01 17.94
CA GLY A 146 11.18 0.00 18.49
C GLY A 146 10.55 0.90 17.43
N ARG A 147 9.48 1.61 17.82
CA ARG A 147 8.70 2.53 16.96
C ARG A 147 9.56 3.53 16.17
N GLU A 148 10.62 4.04 16.78
CA GLU A 148 11.51 5.02 16.15
C GLU A 148 12.20 4.46 14.90
N LEU A 149 12.69 3.22 14.96
CA LEU A 149 13.34 2.58 13.81
C LEU A 149 12.35 2.22 12.72
N ILE A 150 11.12 1.83 13.08
CA ILE A 150 10.04 1.60 12.11
C ILE A 150 9.78 2.88 11.30
N VAL A 151 9.61 4.02 11.98
CA VAL A 151 9.38 5.32 11.32
C VAL A 151 10.57 5.72 10.45
N LYS A 152 11.81 5.55 10.95
CA LYS A 152 13.03 5.83 10.18
C LYS A 152 13.24 4.91 8.98
N SER A 153 12.58 3.76 8.97
CA SER A 153 12.66 2.80 7.87
C SER A 153 11.57 2.99 6.80
N SER A 154 10.62 3.88 7.02
CA SER A 154 9.55 4.14 6.06
C SER A 154 10.03 4.98 4.87
N LEU A 155 9.29 4.92 3.74
CA LEU A 155 9.60 5.60 2.50
C LEU A 155 9.82 7.10 2.65
N ASN A 156 9.03 7.77 3.50
CA ASN A 156 9.16 9.21 3.74
C ASN A 156 10.43 9.61 4.50
N SER A 157 11.18 8.64 5.03
CA SER A 157 12.51 8.83 5.64
C SER A 157 13.66 8.53 4.67
N SER A 158 13.35 8.15 3.42
CA SER A 158 14.35 7.95 2.36
C SER A 158 14.78 9.27 1.73
N TYR A 159 16.02 9.33 1.24
CA TYR A 159 16.49 10.44 0.41
C TYR A 159 15.68 10.60 -0.88
N LEU A 160 14.99 9.56 -1.33
CA LEU A 160 14.12 9.62 -2.50
C LEU A 160 12.87 10.49 -2.28
N TRP A 161 12.44 10.66 -1.01
CA TRP A 161 11.23 11.40 -0.70
C TRP A 161 11.29 12.88 -1.09
N GLN A 162 12.44 13.52 -1.00
CA GLN A 162 12.62 14.90 -1.42
C GLN A 162 12.33 15.13 -2.91
N HIS A 163 12.46 14.10 -3.74
CA HIS A 163 12.14 14.12 -5.16
C HIS A 163 10.69 13.77 -5.46
N CYS A 164 9.92 13.42 -4.44
CA CYS A 164 8.58 12.85 -4.58
C CYS A 164 7.53 13.96 -4.66
N LYS A 165 6.82 14.02 -5.79
CA LYS A 165 5.65 14.89 -5.92
C LYS A 165 4.43 14.20 -5.37
N VAL A 166 3.90 14.70 -4.24
CA VAL A 166 2.73 14.11 -3.58
C VAL A 166 1.44 14.58 -4.24
N LEU A 167 0.62 13.63 -4.65
CA LEU A 167 -0.74 13.79 -5.16
C LEU A 167 -1.72 13.20 -4.16
N LYS A 168 -2.88 13.82 -3.96
CA LYS A 168 -3.85 13.36 -2.94
C LYS A 168 -5.21 13.05 -3.57
N LEU A 169 -5.75 11.89 -3.20
CA LEU A 169 -7.16 11.55 -3.42
C LEU A 169 -7.93 11.86 -2.12
N THR A 170 -8.96 12.67 -2.23
CA THR A 170 -9.69 13.21 -1.08
C THR A 170 -11.13 12.74 -0.99
N LYS A 171 -11.63 12.04 -2.03
CA LYS A 171 -13.02 11.56 -2.07
C LYS A 171 -13.09 10.07 -1.79
N ASN A 172 -14.04 9.67 -0.96
CA ASN A 172 -14.42 8.28 -0.80
C ASN A 172 -15.42 7.91 -1.91
N MET A 173 -14.96 7.16 -2.90
CA MET A 173 -15.78 6.78 -4.05
C MET A 173 -16.82 5.71 -3.72
N ARG A 174 -16.66 4.99 -2.60
CA ARG A 174 -17.67 4.01 -2.13
C ARG A 174 -18.98 4.67 -1.75
N LEU A 175 -18.95 5.94 -1.32
CA LEU A 175 -20.14 6.72 -0.99
C LEU A 175 -20.91 7.21 -2.23
N LEU A 176 -20.36 7.03 -3.43
CA LEU A 176 -20.98 7.46 -4.69
C LEU A 176 -21.67 6.31 -5.44
N GLN A 177 -21.77 5.12 -4.82
CA GLN A 177 -22.52 4.00 -5.38
C GLN A 177 -24.02 4.24 -5.15
N ASP A 178 -24.88 3.60 -5.97
CA ASP A 178 -26.33 3.65 -5.83
C ASP A 178 -26.78 2.88 -4.57
N ILE A 179 -26.65 3.52 -3.41
CA ILE A 179 -27.08 3.02 -2.10
C ILE A 179 -28.15 3.97 -1.53
N ASP A 180 -28.99 3.44 -0.63
CA ASP A 180 -29.99 4.25 0.07
C ASP A 180 -29.31 5.40 0.83
N ILE A 181 -29.99 6.54 0.91
CA ILE A 181 -29.49 7.78 1.55
C ILE A 181 -29.13 7.52 3.02
N ASN A 182 -29.88 6.66 3.72
CA ASN A 182 -29.60 6.34 5.13
C ASN A 182 -28.34 5.49 5.24
N GLU A 183 -28.21 4.46 4.41
CA GLU A 183 -27.02 3.60 4.34
C GLU A 183 -25.77 4.40 3.94
N ALA A 184 -25.89 5.32 2.97
CA ALA A 184 -24.81 6.22 2.59
C ALA A 184 -24.33 7.09 3.76
N ARG A 185 -25.26 7.57 4.60
CA ARG A 185 -24.90 8.36 5.79
C ARG A 185 -24.18 7.54 6.84
N GLU A 186 -24.67 6.33 7.13
CA GLU A 186 -24.01 5.41 8.08
C GLU A 186 -22.58 5.07 7.64
N ILE A 187 -22.39 4.74 6.36
CA ILE A 187 -21.05 4.48 5.79
C ILE A 187 -20.18 5.73 5.88
N GLU A 188 -20.72 6.91 5.61
CA GLU A 188 -19.97 8.18 5.71
C GLU A 188 -19.51 8.44 7.14
N ASP A 189 -20.40 8.30 8.12
CA ASP A 189 -20.10 8.58 9.53
C ASP A 189 -19.09 7.56 10.07
N PHE A 190 -19.22 6.28 9.74
CA PHE A 190 -18.24 5.25 10.06
C PHE A 190 -16.87 5.52 9.41
N SER A 191 -16.86 5.93 8.13
CA SER A 191 -15.65 6.31 7.43
C SER A 191 -14.93 7.51 8.08
N LYS A 192 -15.68 8.53 8.51
CA LYS A 192 -15.15 9.68 9.25
C LYS A 192 -14.55 9.26 10.60
N TRP A 193 -15.25 8.39 11.32
CA TRP A 193 -14.77 7.86 12.59
C TRP A 193 -13.45 7.10 12.44
N ILE A 194 -13.36 6.15 11.48
CA ILE A 194 -12.11 5.42 11.19
C ILE A 194 -10.97 6.39 10.83
N LEU A 195 -11.25 7.41 10.01
CA LEU A 195 -10.24 8.40 9.65
C LEU A 195 -9.78 9.19 10.87
N ALA A 196 -10.68 9.60 11.76
CA ALA A 196 -10.35 10.32 12.97
C ALA A 196 -9.51 9.45 13.94
N VAL A 197 -9.83 8.15 14.06
CA VAL A 197 -9.00 7.17 14.80
C VAL A 197 -7.58 7.13 14.23
N SER A 198 -7.48 6.92 12.92
CA SER A 198 -6.18 6.74 12.24
C SER A 198 -5.31 8.01 12.23
N GLU A 199 -5.93 9.18 12.34
CA GLU A 199 -5.25 10.48 12.43
C GLU A 199 -4.96 10.92 13.86
N GLY A 200 -5.38 10.13 14.87
CA GLY A 200 -5.20 10.45 16.29
C GLY A 200 -6.01 11.67 16.75
N LYS A 201 -7.13 11.97 16.08
CA LYS A 201 -7.98 13.14 16.34
C LYS A 201 -9.12 12.88 17.33
N LEU A 202 -9.29 11.63 17.75
CA LEU A 202 -10.28 11.31 18.77
C LEU A 202 -9.68 11.53 20.16
N ASN A 203 -10.46 12.21 21.02
CA ASN A 203 -10.10 12.45 22.44
C ASN A 203 -8.75 13.20 22.62
N GLU A 204 -8.62 14.37 22.05
CA GLU A 204 -7.47 15.26 22.29
C GLU A 204 -7.47 15.80 23.76
N PRO A 205 -6.27 15.99 24.35
CA PRO A 205 -4.94 15.85 23.77
C PRO A 205 -4.50 14.39 23.71
N ASN A 206 -3.88 13.99 22.59
CA ASN A 206 -3.33 12.66 22.41
C ASN A 206 -1.93 12.61 23.03
N ASP A 207 -1.82 12.06 24.23
CA ASP A 207 -0.56 11.84 24.97
C ASP A 207 0.12 10.51 24.64
N GLY A 208 -0.36 9.80 23.63
CA GLY A 208 0.14 8.49 23.21
C GLY A 208 -0.58 7.30 23.87
N VAL A 209 -1.52 7.55 24.78
CA VAL A 209 -2.35 6.52 25.47
C VAL A 209 -3.80 6.99 25.47
N THR A 210 -4.40 7.18 24.33
CA THR A 210 -5.79 7.65 24.24
C THR A 210 -6.76 6.47 24.18
N LYS A 211 -7.75 6.44 25.06
CA LYS A 211 -8.85 5.49 24.98
C LYS A 211 -9.79 5.89 23.84
N ILE A 212 -10.09 4.96 22.94
CA ILE A 212 -11.04 5.14 21.85
C ILE A 212 -12.37 4.56 22.28
N GLN A 213 -13.43 5.36 22.13
CA GLN A 213 -14.78 4.86 22.29
C GLN A 213 -15.20 4.15 21.00
N ILE A 214 -15.53 2.87 21.11
CA ILE A 214 -16.09 2.09 20.01
C ILE A 214 -17.58 2.46 19.87
N PRO A 215 -18.11 2.71 18.67
CA PRO A 215 -19.52 2.90 18.45
C PRO A 215 -20.36 1.71 18.93
N ASP A 216 -21.51 1.98 19.54
CA ASP A 216 -22.33 0.95 20.20
C ASP A 216 -22.85 -0.13 19.23
N ASP A 217 -23.05 0.21 17.97
CA ASP A 217 -23.52 -0.68 16.89
C ASP A 217 -22.48 -1.73 16.46
N ILE A 218 -21.19 -1.47 16.69
CA ILE A 218 -20.09 -2.41 16.41
C ILE A 218 -19.38 -2.90 17.67
N LEU A 219 -19.84 -2.47 18.86
CA LEU A 219 -19.25 -2.86 20.14
C LEU A 219 -19.65 -4.29 20.47
N ILE A 220 -18.66 -5.18 20.56
CA ILE A 220 -18.83 -6.52 21.10
C ILE A 220 -18.58 -6.44 22.59
N LEU A 221 -19.65 -6.70 23.37
CA LEU A 221 -19.50 -6.78 24.83
C LEU A 221 -18.72 -8.04 25.19
N GLU A 222 -17.71 -7.86 25.99
CA GLU A 222 -16.86 -8.94 26.49
C GLU A 222 -17.70 -9.82 27.43
N GLU A 223 -17.73 -11.13 27.11
CA GLU A 223 -18.15 -12.18 28.04
C GLU A 223 -16.89 -12.67 28.81
N ASP A 224 -16.78 -13.94 29.11
CA ASP A 224 -15.62 -14.48 29.85
C ASP A 224 -14.34 -14.55 28.98
N ASP A 225 -14.47 -14.71 27.66
CA ASP A 225 -13.38 -14.83 26.71
C ASP A 225 -13.58 -13.85 25.52
N PRO A 226 -12.70 -12.83 25.34
CA PRO A 226 -12.78 -11.87 24.26
C PRO A 226 -12.63 -12.51 22.88
N ILE A 227 -11.80 -13.55 22.75
CA ILE A 227 -11.56 -14.23 21.48
C ILE A 227 -12.82 -15.02 21.08
N GLU A 228 -13.42 -15.74 22.04
CA GLU A 228 -14.67 -16.46 21.80
C GLU A 228 -15.81 -15.50 21.46
N SER A 229 -15.89 -14.35 22.13
CA SER A 229 -16.90 -13.33 21.86
C SER A 229 -16.82 -12.79 20.43
N ILE A 230 -15.61 -12.49 19.94
CA ILE A 230 -15.39 -12.06 18.55
C ILE A 230 -15.71 -13.18 17.53
N ILE A 231 -15.31 -14.40 17.81
CA ILE A 231 -15.62 -15.55 16.95
C ILE A 231 -17.14 -15.74 16.83
N LYS A 232 -17.85 -15.70 17.96
CA LYS A 232 -19.32 -15.79 17.97
C LYS A 232 -19.99 -14.66 17.20
N ALA A 233 -19.48 -13.42 17.33
CA ALA A 233 -20.04 -12.27 16.65
C ALA A 233 -19.85 -12.36 15.12
N VAL A 234 -18.70 -12.85 14.65
CA VAL A 234 -18.36 -12.92 13.22
C VAL A 234 -18.96 -14.18 12.57
N TYR A 235 -18.82 -15.33 13.20
CA TYR A 235 -19.15 -16.62 12.61
C TYR A 235 -20.39 -17.30 13.20
N GLY A 236 -20.95 -16.77 14.30
CA GLY A 236 -22.04 -17.42 15.03
C GLY A 236 -21.57 -18.62 15.88
N THR A 237 -22.52 -19.18 16.65
CA THR A 237 -22.23 -20.28 17.58
C THR A 237 -22.03 -21.64 16.92
N SER A 238 -22.55 -21.84 15.71
CA SER A 238 -22.57 -23.13 14.99
C SER A 238 -21.59 -23.15 13.79
N PHE A 239 -20.62 -22.24 13.72
CA PHE A 239 -19.72 -22.13 12.57
C PHE A 239 -18.88 -23.40 12.32
N ALA A 240 -18.60 -24.20 13.34
CA ALA A 240 -17.86 -25.46 13.22
C ALA A 240 -18.60 -26.52 12.40
N GLU A 241 -19.93 -26.42 12.29
CA GLU A 241 -20.79 -27.30 11.51
C GLU A 241 -21.04 -26.79 10.10
N GLU A 242 -20.67 -25.52 9.82
CA GLU A 242 -20.87 -24.90 8.52
C GLU A 242 -20.03 -25.57 7.43
N ARG A 243 -20.65 -25.84 6.29
CA ARG A 243 -20.02 -26.53 5.13
C ARG A 243 -20.06 -25.71 3.85
N ASP A 244 -20.79 -24.57 3.81
CA ASP A 244 -20.84 -23.73 2.64
C ASP A 244 -19.60 -22.84 2.56
N PRO A 245 -18.75 -23.00 1.54
CA PRO A 245 -17.58 -22.13 1.36
C PRO A 245 -17.92 -20.66 1.25
N LYS A 246 -19.12 -20.30 0.75
CA LYS A 246 -19.55 -18.89 0.64
C LYS A 246 -19.70 -18.25 1.99
N PHE A 247 -20.11 -18.97 3.00
CA PHE A 247 -20.22 -18.47 4.36
C PHE A 247 -18.90 -17.85 4.86
N PHE A 248 -17.78 -18.49 4.54
CA PHE A 248 -16.45 -18.03 4.94
C PHE A 248 -15.84 -16.96 3.99
N GLN A 249 -16.35 -16.85 2.75
CA GLN A 249 -15.86 -15.85 1.80
C GLN A 249 -16.18 -14.42 2.22
N ASP A 250 -17.31 -14.24 2.91
CA ASP A 250 -17.81 -12.92 3.29
C ASP A 250 -17.45 -12.54 4.75
N ARG A 251 -16.71 -13.40 5.45
CA ARG A 251 -16.37 -13.22 6.88
C ARG A 251 -14.90 -13.45 7.13
N ALA A 252 -14.27 -12.56 7.89
CA ALA A 252 -12.89 -12.70 8.35
C ALA A 252 -12.66 -11.95 9.66
N ILE A 253 -11.79 -12.49 10.50
CA ILE A 253 -11.22 -11.80 11.65
C ILE A 253 -9.80 -11.40 11.24
N LEU A 254 -9.46 -10.12 11.39
CA LEU A 254 -8.15 -9.58 11.07
C LEU A 254 -7.39 -9.28 12.36
N CYS A 255 -6.16 -9.75 12.44
CA CYS A 255 -5.26 -9.53 13.56
C CYS A 255 -4.07 -8.67 13.13
N PRO A 256 -3.47 -7.87 14.04
CA PRO A 256 -2.30 -7.04 13.70
C PRO A 256 -1.04 -7.87 13.45
N THR A 257 -0.89 -9.01 14.09
CA THR A 257 0.25 -9.93 13.92
C THR A 257 -0.21 -11.35 13.66
N ASN A 258 0.72 -12.23 13.23
CA ASN A 258 0.42 -13.65 12.99
C ASN A 258 0.32 -14.47 14.28
N ASP A 259 0.74 -13.89 15.40
CA ASP A 259 0.76 -14.56 16.71
C ASP A 259 -0.47 -14.20 17.56
N ASP A 260 -1.30 -13.26 17.09
CA ASP A 260 -2.58 -12.87 17.65
C ASP A 260 -3.70 -13.68 16.97
#